data_0c3af5f6a0bb66f8fe82f132ac3a13db
#
_entry.id   0c3af5f6a0bb66f8fe82f132ac3a13db
#
_cell.length_a   1.000
_cell.length_b   1.000
_cell.length_c   1.000
_cell.angle_alpha   90.00
_cell.angle_beta   90.00
_cell.angle_gamma   90.00
#
_symmetry.space_group_name_H-M   'P 1'
#
loop_
_entity.id
_entity.type
_entity.pdbx_description
1 polymer ?
#
loop_
_entity_poly.entity_id
_entity_poly.type
_entity_poly.pdbx_seq_one_letter_code
_entity_poly.pdbx_strand_id
1 'polypeptide(L)'
;MEVPQVDLPLEVLAWTKVTEDILNIYKQSCRLKACIFALCTEGSITVSINLIDTEIKQGDFIILLPGTIIQFHGQKEKVRICFVGFSEHCLNGVNIIQSTMSSYSKIIEAPVIPLNETVASYFRDYFALLARISTGPYMPKTRMAQNVLDTLLYGVNELYSNRPDSQNRIKSRKEEICREFIQLVIENYTTERRAQFYAAKLGISLQH
;
A
#
# COMPACT_ATOMS: atom_id res chain seq x y z
N MET A 1 14.80 11.31 16.27
CA MET A 1 13.59 10.75 16.91
C MET A 1 13.10 9.61 16.04
N GLU A 2 12.95 8.42 16.61
CA GLU A 2 12.49 7.26 15.84
C GLU A 2 10.97 7.37 15.62
N VAL A 3 10.51 7.23 14.38
CA VAL A 3 9.08 7.32 14.05
C VAL A 3 8.39 6.05 14.60
N PRO A 4 7.36 6.17 15.46
CA PRO A 4 6.71 5.02 16.06
C PRO A 4 6.10 4.10 14.99
N GLN A 5 6.22 2.79 15.20
CA GLN A 5 5.62 1.79 14.33
C GLN A 5 4.21 1.47 14.82
N VAL A 6 3.27 1.39 13.90
CA VAL A 6 1.85 1.10 14.18
C VAL A 6 1.37 -0.02 13.27
N ASP A 7 0.68 -0.99 13.86
CA ASP A 7 -0.04 -2.04 13.14
C ASP A 7 -1.54 -1.92 13.40
N LEU A 8 -2.33 -2.69 12.67
CA LEU A 8 -3.77 -2.76 12.86
C LEU A 8 -4.09 -3.64 14.08
N PRO A 9 -5.17 -3.29 14.85
CA PRO A 9 -5.58 -4.06 16.01
C PRO A 9 -6.19 -5.43 15.67
N LEU A 10 -6.56 -5.64 14.42
CA LEU A 10 -7.15 -6.88 13.88
C LEU A 10 -6.37 -7.32 12.64
N GLU A 11 -6.37 -8.62 12.35
CA GLU A 11 -5.72 -9.18 11.16
C GLU A 11 -6.19 -8.52 9.87
N VAL A 12 -7.50 -8.31 9.78
CA VAL A 12 -8.15 -7.59 8.68
C VAL A 12 -9.12 -6.58 9.26
N LEU A 13 -8.98 -5.35 8.83
CA LEU A 13 -9.85 -4.25 9.22
C LEU A 13 -10.46 -3.64 7.96
N ALA A 14 -11.77 -3.82 7.78
CA ALA A 14 -12.47 -3.27 6.63
C ALA A 14 -13.65 -2.41 7.10
N TRP A 15 -13.67 -1.16 6.64
CA TRP A 15 -14.68 -0.20 7.04
C TRP A 15 -15.19 0.57 5.82
N THR A 16 -16.50 0.67 5.71
CA THR A 16 -17.17 1.43 4.66
C THR A 16 -17.28 2.93 4.98
N LYS A 17 -16.97 3.31 6.22
CA LYS A 17 -16.94 4.72 6.68
C LYS A 17 -15.87 4.85 7.75
N VAL A 18 -14.84 5.64 7.47
CA VAL A 18 -13.86 6.05 8.48
C VAL A 18 -14.47 7.14 9.32
N THR A 19 -14.39 6.98 10.65
CA THR A 19 -14.79 8.02 11.62
C THR A 19 -13.57 8.87 11.98
N GLU A 20 -13.82 10.07 12.51
CA GLU A 20 -12.77 10.97 12.99
C GLU A 20 -11.87 10.33 14.05
N ASP A 21 -12.41 9.40 14.85
CA ASP A 21 -11.66 8.69 15.89
C ASP A 21 -10.49 7.88 15.32
N ILE A 22 -10.69 7.22 14.16
CA ILE A 22 -9.62 6.47 13.49
C ILE A 22 -8.56 7.42 12.94
N LEU A 23 -8.95 8.54 12.35
CA LEU A 23 -8.03 9.55 11.85
C LEU A 23 -7.21 10.19 12.97
N ASN A 24 -7.80 10.33 14.17
CA ASN A 24 -7.12 10.88 15.35
C ASN A 24 -5.93 10.02 15.82
N ILE A 25 -5.96 8.71 15.60
CA ILE A 25 -4.84 7.80 15.92
C ILE A 25 -3.58 8.18 15.12
N TYR A 26 -3.75 8.70 13.92
CA TYR A 26 -2.66 9.03 13.00
C TYR A 26 -2.33 10.54 12.93
N LYS A 27 -2.71 11.32 13.97
CA LYS A 27 -2.33 12.75 14.04
C LYS A 27 -0.82 12.97 14.18
N GLN A 28 -0.12 12.01 14.78
CA GLN A 28 1.34 12.02 14.83
C GLN A 28 1.89 11.12 13.72
N SER A 29 3.04 11.50 13.18
CA SER A 29 3.71 10.67 12.18
C SER A 29 3.97 9.28 12.73
N CYS A 30 3.53 8.25 12.01
CA CYS A 30 3.80 6.87 12.34
C CYS A 30 4.18 6.07 11.10
N ARG A 31 4.93 4.99 11.29
CA ARG A 31 5.31 4.04 10.25
C ARG A 31 4.37 2.85 10.30
N LEU A 32 3.70 2.57 9.20
CA LEU A 32 2.77 1.45 9.10
C LEU A 32 3.51 0.11 8.97
N LYS A 33 3.06 -0.88 9.72
CA LYS A 33 3.38 -2.30 9.48
C LYS A 33 2.36 -2.97 8.56
N ALA A 34 1.17 -2.42 8.51
CA ALA A 34 0.04 -2.88 7.72
C ALA A 34 0.15 -2.49 6.24
N CYS A 35 -0.57 -3.23 5.38
CA CYS A 35 -0.92 -2.81 4.04
C CYS A 35 -2.35 -2.24 4.06
N ILE A 36 -2.56 -1.04 3.53
CA ILE A 36 -3.87 -0.37 3.52
C ILE A 36 -4.23 0.06 2.11
N PHE A 37 -5.46 -0.27 1.69
CA PHE A 37 -6.10 0.27 0.51
C PHE A 37 -7.28 1.12 0.95
N ALA A 38 -7.39 2.32 0.40
CA ALA A 38 -8.49 3.22 0.74
C ALA A 38 -9.01 3.92 -0.51
N LEU A 39 -10.29 4.29 -0.50
CA LEU A 39 -10.94 5.04 -1.55
C LEU A 39 -11.68 6.22 -0.92
N CYS A 40 -11.38 7.44 -1.35
CA CYS A 40 -12.13 8.62 -0.97
C CYS A 40 -13.43 8.66 -1.75
N THR A 41 -14.57 8.55 -1.05
CA THR A 41 -15.90 8.51 -1.66
C THR A 41 -16.62 9.85 -1.62
N GLU A 42 -16.19 10.78 -0.75
CA GLU A 42 -16.77 12.12 -0.61
C GLU A 42 -15.79 13.07 0.04
N GLY A 43 -15.74 14.33 -0.41
CA GLY A 43 -14.94 15.39 0.19
C GLY A 43 -13.46 15.34 -0.15
N SER A 44 -12.65 16.00 0.67
CA SER A 44 -11.19 16.02 0.54
C SER A 44 -10.49 16.07 1.90
N ILE A 45 -9.24 15.61 1.94
CA ILE A 45 -8.38 15.63 3.13
C ILE A 45 -6.92 15.75 2.74
N THR A 46 -6.13 16.46 3.54
CA THR A 46 -4.68 16.50 3.38
C THR A 46 -4.01 15.52 4.33
N VAL A 47 -3.15 14.68 3.77
CA VAL A 47 -2.39 13.64 4.48
C VAL A 47 -0.93 13.74 4.08
N SER A 48 0.00 13.71 5.04
CA SER A 48 1.40 13.48 4.73
C SER A 48 1.65 12.00 4.52
N ILE A 49 2.12 11.62 3.33
CA ILE A 49 2.53 10.26 2.98
C ILE A 49 4.03 10.31 2.64
N ASN A 50 4.84 9.56 3.38
CA ASN A 50 6.31 9.59 3.27
C ASN A 50 6.88 11.04 3.37
N LEU A 51 6.32 11.83 4.29
CA LEU A 51 6.68 13.23 4.56
C LEU A 51 6.32 14.22 3.43
N ILE A 52 5.50 13.81 2.46
CA ILE A 52 4.99 14.66 1.38
C ILE A 52 3.51 14.90 1.62
N ASP A 53 3.11 16.15 1.76
CA ASP A 53 1.71 16.53 1.91
C ASP A 53 0.97 16.31 0.60
N THR A 54 -0.05 15.48 0.67
CA THR A 54 -0.86 15.06 -0.48
C THR A 54 -2.32 15.37 -0.19
N GLU A 55 -2.97 16.09 -1.09
CA GLU A 55 -4.41 16.30 -1.05
C GLU A 55 -5.10 15.09 -1.69
N ILE A 56 -5.97 14.44 -0.91
CA ILE A 56 -6.80 13.31 -1.34
C ILE A 56 -8.20 13.84 -1.58
N LYS A 57 -8.77 13.55 -2.76
CA LYS A 57 -10.09 14.02 -3.21
C LYS A 57 -11.01 12.84 -3.48
N GLN A 58 -12.29 13.15 -3.64
CA GLN A 58 -13.28 12.16 -4.11
C GLN A 58 -12.80 11.49 -5.41
N GLY A 59 -12.88 10.16 -5.44
CA GLY A 59 -12.41 9.31 -6.53
C GLY A 59 -10.95 8.88 -6.42
N ASP A 60 -10.18 9.42 -5.46
CA ASP A 60 -8.80 9.01 -5.25
C ASP A 60 -8.73 7.68 -4.51
N PHE A 61 -7.88 6.81 -5.02
CA PHE A 61 -7.53 5.53 -4.44
C PHE A 61 -6.12 5.63 -3.82
N ILE A 62 -6.00 5.20 -2.58
CA ILE A 62 -4.81 5.31 -1.77
C ILE A 62 -4.26 3.92 -1.50
N ILE A 63 -2.95 3.75 -1.67
CA ILE A 63 -2.24 2.50 -1.43
C ILE A 63 -1.09 2.78 -0.49
N LEU A 64 -1.16 2.23 0.71
CA LEU A 64 -0.12 2.36 1.72
C LEU A 64 0.48 0.98 1.97
N LEU A 65 1.71 0.77 1.49
CA LEU A 65 2.46 -0.47 1.71
C LEU A 65 3.13 -0.46 3.09
N PRO A 66 3.51 -1.62 3.64
CA PRO A 66 4.30 -1.69 4.86
C PRO A 66 5.56 -0.83 4.77
N GLY A 67 5.86 -0.10 5.83
CA GLY A 67 6.97 0.85 5.88
C GLY A 67 6.59 2.28 5.53
N THR A 68 5.43 2.54 4.95
CA THR A 68 4.94 3.90 4.65
C THR A 68 4.81 4.72 5.94
N ILE A 69 5.30 5.95 5.90
CA ILE A 69 5.10 6.93 6.98
C ILE A 69 3.85 7.74 6.66
N ILE A 70 2.93 7.82 7.61
CA ILE A 70 1.66 8.53 7.45
C ILE A 70 1.43 9.51 8.60
N GLN A 71 0.82 10.67 8.28
CA GLN A 71 0.33 11.64 9.27
C GLN A 71 -0.91 12.36 8.73
N PHE A 72 -1.96 12.46 9.54
CA PHE A 72 -3.17 13.21 9.22
C PHE A 72 -3.10 14.63 9.78
N HIS A 73 -3.42 15.62 8.95
CA HIS A 73 -3.37 17.06 9.28
C HIS A 73 -4.75 17.66 9.58
N GLY A 74 -5.64 16.93 10.19
CA GLY A 74 -6.97 17.44 10.53
C GLY A 74 -7.85 17.70 9.29
N GLN A 75 -9.15 17.77 9.51
CA GLN A 75 -10.13 17.97 8.45
C GLN A 75 -10.58 19.43 8.39
N LYS A 76 -10.68 19.99 7.17
CA LYS A 76 -11.41 21.23 6.92
C LYS A 76 -12.84 20.97 6.44
N GLU A 77 -13.11 19.81 5.88
CA GLU A 77 -14.39 19.42 5.29
C GLU A 77 -14.78 18.00 5.69
N LYS A 78 -16.07 17.68 5.55
CA LYS A 78 -16.55 16.32 5.79
C LYS A 78 -16.01 15.38 4.71
N VAL A 79 -15.18 14.42 5.12
CA VAL A 79 -14.63 13.41 4.23
C VAL A 79 -15.24 12.05 4.53
N ARG A 80 -15.45 11.25 3.49
CA ARG A 80 -15.81 9.84 3.61
C ARG A 80 -14.79 8.99 2.88
N ILE A 81 -14.19 8.08 3.61
CA ILE A 81 -13.21 7.13 3.09
C ILE A 81 -13.69 5.73 3.43
N CYS A 82 -13.76 4.85 2.46
CA CYS A 82 -13.83 3.41 2.72
C CYS A 82 -12.43 2.83 2.60
N PHE A 83 -12.09 1.88 3.47
CA PHE A 83 -10.77 1.26 3.44
C PHE A 83 -10.79 -0.18 3.88
N VAL A 84 -9.74 -0.89 3.49
CA VAL A 84 -9.36 -2.19 4.02
C VAL A 84 -7.88 -2.17 4.37
N GLY A 85 -7.58 -2.72 5.54
CA GLY A 85 -6.22 -2.88 6.03
C GLY A 85 -5.94 -4.33 6.40
N PHE A 86 -4.71 -4.74 6.16
CA PHE A 86 -4.17 -6.07 6.46
C PHE A 86 -2.98 -5.89 7.40
N SER A 87 -3.06 -6.45 8.62
CA SER A 87 -2.00 -6.36 9.62
C SER A 87 -0.73 -7.10 9.18
N GLU A 88 0.40 -6.80 9.82
CA GLU A 88 1.66 -7.53 9.63
C GLU A 88 1.45 -9.07 9.77
N HIS A 89 0.62 -9.51 10.70
CA HIS A 89 0.31 -10.93 10.87
C HIS A 89 -0.43 -11.51 9.65
N CYS A 90 -1.42 -10.80 9.11
CA CYS A 90 -2.14 -11.23 7.90
C CYS A 90 -1.23 -11.26 6.68
N LEU A 91 -0.23 -10.38 6.61
CA LEU A 91 0.73 -10.31 5.52
C LEU A 91 1.74 -11.47 5.51
N ASN A 92 1.89 -12.18 6.63
CA ASN A 92 2.74 -13.36 6.70
C ASN A 92 2.19 -14.45 5.76
N GLY A 93 2.99 -14.83 4.77
CA GLY A 93 2.58 -15.78 3.72
C GLY A 93 2.06 -15.13 2.42
N VAL A 94 1.93 -13.80 2.39
CA VAL A 94 1.66 -13.03 1.17
C VAL A 94 2.94 -12.38 0.69
N ASN A 95 3.36 -12.69 -0.54
CA ASN A 95 4.55 -12.08 -1.10
C ASN A 95 4.21 -10.76 -1.81
N ILE A 96 3.98 -9.70 -1.01
CA ILE A 96 3.64 -8.37 -1.52
C ILE A 96 4.66 -7.88 -2.54
N ILE A 97 5.94 -8.07 -2.27
CA ILE A 97 7.02 -7.61 -3.16
C ILE A 97 6.90 -8.29 -4.52
N GLN A 98 6.68 -9.61 -4.55
CA GLN A 98 6.52 -10.34 -5.80
C GLN A 98 5.25 -9.90 -6.55
N SER A 99 4.12 -9.75 -5.83
CA SER A 99 2.84 -9.35 -6.43
C SER A 99 2.86 -7.90 -6.96
N THR A 100 3.73 -7.04 -6.44
CA THR A 100 3.83 -5.62 -6.85
C THR A 100 5.16 -5.27 -7.51
N MET A 101 6.01 -6.25 -7.83
CA MET A 101 7.41 -6.02 -8.26
C MET A 101 7.54 -4.97 -9.39
N SER A 102 6.69 -5.02 -10.40
CA SER A 102 6.74 -4.10 -11.55
C SER A 102 6.19 -2.69 -11.24
N SER A 103 5.48 -2.53 -10.15
CA SER A 103 4.84 -1.27 -9.76
C SER A 103 5.26 -0.76 -8.38
N TYR A 104 6.07 -1.50 -7.63
CA TYR A 104 6.43 -1.16 -6.25
C TYR A 104 7.01 0.25 -6.10
N SER A 105 8.02 0.59 -6.91
CA SER A 105 8.61 1.95 -6.90
C SER A 105 7.59 3.02 -7.24
N LYS A 106 6.72 2.77 -8.22
CA LYS A 106 5.67 3.68 -8.64
C LYS A 106 4.61 3.91 -7.55
N ILE A 107 4.27 2.85 -6.80
CA ILE A 107 3.35 2.95 -5.65
C ILE A 107 3.97 3.82 -4.57
N ILE A 108 5.25 3.64 -4.26
CA ILE A 108 5.96 4.47 -3.27
C ILE A 108 6.03 5.93 -3.70
N GLU A 109 6.30 6.21 -4.99
CA GLU A 109 6.39 7.57 -5.53
C GLU A 109 5.03 8.26 -5.64
N ALA A 110 3.99 7.52 -5.99
CA ALA A 110 2.64 8.05 -6.19
C ALA A 110 1.59 7.13 -5.54
N PRO A 111 1.51 7.13 -4.20
CA PRO A 111 0.61 6.25 -3.46
C PRO A 111 -0.89 6.62 -3.60
N VAL A 112 -1.18 7.74 -4.21
CA VAL A 112 -2.54 8.22 -4.48
C VAL A 112 -2.76 8.32 -5.98
N ILE A 113 -3.82 7.66 -6.48
CA ILE A 113 -4.18 7.68 -7.90
C ILE A 113 -5.67 7.94 -8.08
N PRO A 114 -6.08 8.81 -9.01
CA PRO A 114 -7.48 8.96 -9.34
C PRO A 114 -7.99 7.74 -10.09
N LEU A 115 -9.17 7.24 -9.72
CA LEU A 115 -9.86 6.17 -10.42
C LEU A 115 -11.11 6.70 -11.13
N ASN A 116 -11.44 6.10 -12.28
CA ASN A 116 -12.77 6.25 -12.84
C ASN A 116 -13.79 5.44 -12.01
N GLU A 117 -15.07 5.80 -12.11
CA GLU A 117 -16.13 5.20 -11.28
C GLU A 117 -16.27 3.68 -11.49
N THR A 118 -16.07 3.18 -12.70
CA THR A 118 -16.13 1.74 -12.99
C THR A 118 -15.08 0.97 -12.19
N VAL A 119 -13.83 1.42 -12.22
CA VAL A 119 -12.73 0.79 -11.48
C VAL A 119 -12.92 0.98 -9.98
N ALA A 120 -13.33 2.17 -9.53
CA ALA A 120 -13.61 2.44 -8.13
C ALA A 120 -14.71 1.51 -7.57
N SER A 121 -15.74 1.18 -8.37
CA SER A 121 -16.79 0.25 -7.96
C SER A 121 -16.25 -1.15 -7.68
N TYR A 122 -15.33 -1.66 -8.49
CA TYR A 122 -14.70 -2.97 -8.23
C TYR A 122 -13.97 -3.01 -6.88
N PHE A 123 -13.20 -1.97 -6.55
CA PHE A 123 -12.52 -1.92 -5.25
C PHE A 123 -13.51 -1.82 -4.09
N ARG A 124 -14.60 -1.06 -4.22
CA ARG A 124 -15.67 -1.02 -3.20
C ARG A 124 -16.29 -2.39 -2.96
N ASP A 125 -16.53 -3.16 -4.01
CA ASP A 125 -17.09 -4.51 -3.89
C ASP A 125 -16.13 -5.46 -3.14
N TYR A 126 -14.83 -5.40 -3.42
CA TYR A 126 -13.81 -6.14 -2.66
C TYR A 126 -13.76 -5.69 -1.20
N PHE A 127 -13.86 -4.40 -0.92
CA PHE A 127 -13.88 -3.87 0.45
C PHE A 127 -15.13 -4.35 1.21
N ALA A 128 -16.29 -4.34 0.56
CA ALA A 128 -17.53 -4.85 1.13
C ALA A 128 -17.45 -6.37 1.38
N LEU A 129 -16.85 -7.13 0.47
CA LEU A 129 -16.60 -8.56 0.66
C LEU A 129 -15.70 -8.81 1.87
N LEU A 130 -14.59 -8.09 2.00
CA LEU A 130 -13.68 -8.21 3.13
C LEU A 130 -14.33 -7.81 4.46
N ALA A 131 -15.15 -6.77 4.47
CA ALA A 131 -15.92 -6.40 5.65
C ALA A 131 -16.87 -7.53 6.10
N ARG A 132 -17.50 -8.22 5.17
CA ARG A 132 -18.35 -9.42 5.45
C ARG A 132 -17.53 -10.59 5.93
N ILE A 133 -16.37 -10.88 5.33
CA ILE A 133 -15.46 -11.95 5.75
C ILE A 133 -14.98 -11.70 7.18
N SER A 134 -14.55 -10.47 7.49
CA SER A 134 -13.99 -10.14 8.81
C SER A 134 -15.00 -10.27 9.95
N THR A 135 -16.28 -10.04 9.68
CA THR A 135 -17.36 -10.12 10.66
C THR A 135 -18.11 -11.44 10.67
N GLY A 136 -17.99 -12.26 9.59
CA GLY A 136 -18.72 -13.51 9.41
C GLY A 136 -18.30 -14.59 10.42
N PRO A 137 -19.25 -15.45 10.89
CA PRO A 137 -18.94 -16.63 11.68
C PRO A 137 -18.40 -17.77 10.78
N TYR A 138 -17.62 -18.67 11.38
CA TYR A 138 -17.19 -19.95 10.79
C TYR A 138 -16.42 -19.87 9.46
N MET A 139 -15.72 -18.78 9.18
CA MET A 139 -14.94 -18.61 7.96
C MET A 139 -13.43 -18.65 8.24
N PRO A 140 -12.61 -19.23 7.37
CA PRO A 140 -11.15 -19.16 7.46
C PRO A 140 -10.66 -17.75 7.08
N LYS A 141 -10.95 -16.77 7.96
CA LYS A 141 -10.86 -15.33 7.70
C LYS A 141 -9.52 -14.90 7.14
N THR A 142 -8.43 -15.31 7.80
CA THR A 142 -7.07 -14.93 7.39
C THR A 142 -6.76 -15.41 5.99
N ARG A 143 -7.01 -16.68 5.67
CA ARG A 143 -6.71 -17.24 4.36
C ARG A 143 -7.57 -16.65 3.25
N MET A 144 -8.85 -16.42 3.51
CA MET A 144 -9.74 -15.75 2.56
C MET A 144 -9.29 -14.29 2.32
N ALA A 145 -8.92 -13.58 3.38
CA ALA A 145 -8.44 -12.22 3.28
C ALA A 145 -7.11 -12.14 2.51
N GLN A 146 -6.19 -13.07 2.72
CA GLN A 146 -4.93 -13.16 1.97
C GLN A 146 -5.18 -13.36 0.47
N ASN A 147 -6.11 -14.24 0.08
CA ASN A 147 -6.45 -14.44 -1.33
C ASN A 147 -7.07 -13.18 -1.97
N VAL A 148 -7.92 -12.46 -1.22
CA VAL A 148 -8.47 -11.18 -1.69
C VAL A 148 -7.38 -10.11 -1.76
N LEU A 149 -6.45 -10.09 -0.80
CA LEU A 149 -5.29 -9.19 -0.85
C LEU A 149 -4.44 -9.43 -2.09
N ASP A 150 -4.12 -10.68 -2.43
CA ASP A 150 -3.40 -11.00 -3.66
C ASP A 150 -4.13 -10.46 -4.89
N THR A 151 -5.45 -10.64 -4.96
CA THR A 151 -6.28 -10.11 -6.04
C THR A 151 -6.21 -8.58 -6.12
N LEU A 152 -6.27 -7.88 -4.98
CA LEU A 152 -6.13 -6.42 -4.92
C LEU A 152 -4.75 -5.96 -5.40
N LEU A 153 -3.68 -6.65 -4.99
CA LEU A 153 -2.32 -6.34 -5.40
C LEU A 153 -2.12 -6.52 -6.91
N TYR A 154 -2.69 -7.56 -7.52
CA TYR A 154 -2.68 -7.72 -8.97
C TYR A 154 -3.44 -6.58 -9.68
N GLY A 155 -4.62 -6.21 -9.18
CA GLY A 155 -5.39 -5.08 -9.72
C GLY A 155 -4.62 -3.77 -9.65
N VAL A 156 -3.96 -3.51 -8.51
CA VAL A 156 -3.08 -2.34 -8.32
C VAL A 156 -1.92 -2.36 -9.30
N ASN A 157 -1.26 -3.51 -9.47
CA ASN A 157 -0.15 -3.64 -10.40
C ASN A 157 -0.57 -3.27 -11.83
N GLU A 158 -1.74 -3.70 -12.26
CA GLU A 158 -2.31 -3.38 -13.57
C GLU A 158 -2.62 -1.88 -13.70
N LEU A 159 -3.20 -1.25 -12.68
CA LEU A 159 -3.45 0.19 -12.65
C LEU A 159 -2.18 1.01 -12.86
N TYR A 160 -1.07 0.63 -12.22
CA TYR A 160 0.20 1.34 -12.36
C TYR A 160 0.92 1.02 -13.68
N SER A 161 0.73 -0.16 -14.24
CA SER A 161 1.32 -0.57 -15.52
C SER A 161 0.69 0.16 -16.69
N ASN A 162 -0.61 0.45 -16.62
CA ASN A 162 -1.38 1.08 -17.70
C ASN A 162 -1.43 2.62 -17.62
N ARG A 163 -0.73 3.26 -16.68
CA ARG A 163 -0.69 4.73 -16.63
C ARG A 163 0.08 5.30 -17.82
N PRO A 164 -0.46 6.35 -18.49
CA PRO A 164 0.20 6.97 -19.65
C PRO A 164 1.63 7.44 -19.38
N ASP A 165 1.88 7.97 -18.18
CA ASP A 165 3.22 8.41 -17.76
C ASP A 165 4.23 7.26 -17.64
N SER A 166 3.75 6.03 -17.50
CA SER A 166 4.63 4.86 -17.40
C SER A 166 5.11 4.33 -18.75
N GLN A 167 4.42 4.67 -19.83
CA GLN A 167 4.77 4.19 -21.18
C GLN A 167 5.84 5.03 -21.86
N ASN A 168 5.95 6.33 -21.51
CA ASN A 168 6.87 7.27 -22.16
C ASN A 168 8.07 7.70 -21.27
N ARG A 169 8.13 7.27 -20.01
CA ARG A 169 9.23 7.61 -19.14
C ARG A 169 10.38 6.63 -19.39
N ILE A 170 11.50 7.15 -19.90
CA ILE A 170 12.76 6.42 -19.87
C ILE A 170 13.01 6.07 -18.41
N LYS A 171 12.95 4.75 -18.08
CA LYS A 171 13.21 4.28 -16.72
C LYS A 171 14.54 4.84 -16.26
N SER A 172 14.54 5.53 -15.14
CA SER A 172 15.79 6.04 -14.59
C SER A 172 16.68 4.86 -14.19
N ARG A 173 17.99 5.02 -14.29
CA ARG A 173 18.95 3.99 -13.85
C ARG A 173 18.71 3.57 -12.40
N LYS A 174 18.22 4.49 -11.55
CA LYS A 174 17.84 4.20 -10.16
C LYS A 174 16.66 3.23 -10.06
N GLU A 175 15.64 3.41 -10.89
CA GLU A 175 14.47 2.51 -10.94
C GLU A 175 14.85 1.10 -11.41
N GLU A 176 15.73 1.02 -12.41
CA GLU A 176 16.26 -0.27 -12.87
C GLU A 176 17.03 -0.99 -11.77
N ILE A 177 17.98 -0.30 -11.12
CA ILE A 177 18.76 -0.85 -10.01
C ILE A 177 17.84 -1.30 -8.87
N CYS A 178 16.84 -0.50 -8.50
CA CYS A 178 15.89 -0.86 -7.45
C CYS A 178 15.13 -2.14 -7.79
N ARG A 179 14.63 -2.26 -9.01
CA ARG A 179 13.91 -3.46 -9.47
C ARG A 179 14.83 -4.70 -9.49
N GLU A 180 16.03 -4.56 -10.05
CA GLU A 180 17.01 -5.64 -10.09
C GLU A 180 17.42 -6.07 -8.67
N PHE A 181 17.60 -5.11 -7.75
CA PHE A 181 17.88 -5.40 -6.34
C PHE A 181 16.77 -6.22 -5.69
N ILE A 182 15.51 -5.80 -5.86
CA ILE A 182 14.35 -6.52 -5.31
C ILE A 182 14.31 -7.95 -5.85
N GLN A 183 14.52 -8.14 -7.16
CA GLN A 183 14.54 -9.46 -7.77
C GLN A 183 15.67 -10.33 -7.21
N LEU A 184 16.89 -9.81 -7.12
CA LEU A 184 18.02 -10.51 -6.55
C LEU A 184 17.79 -10.89 -5.07
N VAL A 185 17.14 -10.01 -4.30
CA VAL A 185 16.78 -10.33 -2.91
C VAL A 185 15.80 -11.50 -2.88
N ILE A 186 14.72 -11.47 -3.65
CA ILE A 186 13.74 -12.55 -3.70
C ILE A 186 14.38 -13.89 -4.05
N GLU A 187 15.31 -13.91 -5.00
CA GLU A 187 15.97 -15.12 -5.45
C GLU A 187 17.00 -15.67 -4.45
N ASN A 188 17.61 -14.82 -3.64
CA ASN A 188 18.80 -15.18 -2.87
C ASN A 188 18.71 -14.97 -1.35
N TYR A 189 17.63 -14.37 -0.81
CA TYR A 189 17.56 -13.97 0.62
C TYR A 189 17.68 -15.13 1.60
N THR A 190 17.38 -16.36 1.17
CA THR A 190 17.49 -17.56 2.01
C THR A 190 18.94 -18.04 2.13
N THR A 191 19.77 -17.77 1.12
CA THR A 191 21.15 -18.27 1.02
C THR A 191 22.19 -17.18 1.17
N GLU A 192 21.86 -15.95 0.83
CA GLU A 192 22.77 -14.82 0.84
C GLU A 192 22.18 -13.58 1.51
N ARG A 193 22.85 -13.07 2.56
CA ARG A 193 22.42 -11.91 3.35
C ARG A 193 23.39 -10.73 3.30
N ARG A 194 24.54 -10.90 2.64
CA ARG A 194 25.58 -9.86 2.60
C ARG A 194 25.27 -8.81 1.56
N ALA A 195 25.21 -7.55 1.97
CA ALA A 195 24.98 -6.42 1.07
C ALA A 195 25.98 -6.36 -0.09
N GLN A 196 27.23 -6.79 0.15
CA GLN A 196 28.30 -6.85 -0.84
C GLN A 196 27.94 -7.74 -2.05
N PHE A 197 27.26 -8.86 -1.81
CA PHE A 197 26.81 -9.76 -2.89
C PHE A 197 25.86 -9.03 -3.83
N TYR A 198 24.86 -8.34 -3.28
CA TYR A 198 23.87 -7.61 -4.06
C TYR A 198 24.49 -6.43 -4.80
N ALA A 199 25.35 -5.66 -4.13
CA ALA A 199 26.05 -4.54 -4.74
C ALA A 199 26.93 -5.00 -5.92
N ALA A 200 27.66 -6.10 -5.77
CA ALA A 200 28.49 -6.67 -6.83
C ALA A 200 27.65 -7.14 -8.04
N LYS A 201 26.49 -7.79 -7.78
CA LYS A 201 25.56 -8.22 -8.83
C LYS A 201 24.93 -7.07 -9.60
N LEU A 202 24.68 -5.95 -8.92
CA LEU A 202 24.10 -4.74 -9.49
C LEU A 202 25.13 -3.79 -10.12
N GLY A 203 26.42 -4.09 -9.96
CA GLY A 203 27.49 -3.21 -10.44
C GLY A 203 27.51 -1.83 -9.79
N ILE A 204 27.14 -1.75 -8.50
CA ILE A 204 27.11 -0.52 -7.70
C ILE A 204 28.02 -0.64 -6.48
N SER A 205 28.42 0.51 -5.90
CA SER A 205 29.15 0.55 -4.64
C SER A 205 28.23 0.26 -3.45
N LEU A 206 28.81 -0.22 -2.33
CA LEU A 206 28.08 -0.43 -1.06
C LEU A 206 27.49 0.84 -0.46
N GLN A 207 27.93 2.01 -0.89
CA GLN A 207 27.46 3.31 -0.41
C GLN A 207 26.28 3.87 -1.23
N HIS A 208 25.86 3.17 -2.24
CA HIS A 208 24.68 3.49 -3.04
C HIS A 208 23.47 2.76 -2.46
#